data_e16a20626b06d3a4dbd87738ee4ce197
#
_entry.id   e16a20626b06d3a4dbd87738ee4ce197
#
_cell.length_a   1.000
_cell.length_b   1.000
_cell.length_c   1.000
_cell.angle_alpha   90.00
_cell.angle_beta   90.00
_cell.angle_gamma   90.00
#
_symmetry.space_group_name_H-M   'P 1'
#
loop_
_entity.id
_entity.type
_entity.pdbx_description
1 polymer ?
#
loop_
_entity_poly.entity_id
_entity_poly.type
_entity_poly.pdbx_seq_one_letter_code
_entity_poly.pdbx_strand_id
1 'polypeptide(L)'
;MGNGFKPAIVRYIGSSDEQFTNGQTYEAFFVEYWEGERNSLHVRGNNGRVTDFNPLEDFEIISDEDNLLNFNEATVRCITHEFDDLLSGVTYGEEYKAIGRDKDGMYLVLDDSNCCYFYPASDFEIVADEHNILSRRSVYYSYNGGDEVKKYIY
;
A
#
# COMPACT_ATOMS: atom_id res chain seq x y z
N MET A 1 20.54 4.18 -11.75
CA MET A 1 20.13 4.68 -11.66
C MET A 1 18.93 4.53 -11.80
N GLY A 2 18.29 4.93 -12.01
CA GLY A 2 16.97 4.79 -12.11
C GLY A 2 16.42 3.63 -11.43
N ASN A 3 16.37 3.38 -10.41
CA ASN A 3 15.94 2.29 -9.71
C ASN A 3 14.70 1.69 -10.15
N GLY A 4 14.12 2.13 -11.23
CA GLY A 4 12.93 1.58 -11.80
C GLY A 4 11.65 1.78 -11.01
N PHE A 5 11.68 2.55 -9.97
CA PHE A 5 10.49 2.81 -9.19
C PHE A 5 9.80 4.07 -9.67
N LYS A 6 8.50 3.94 -9.92
CA LYS A 6 7.70 5.03 -10.47
C LYS A 6 6.51 5.31 -9.56
N PRO A 7 6.15 6.58 -9.37
CA PRO A 7 4.89 6.89 -8.71
C PRO A 7 3.72 6.28 -9.50
N ALA A 8 2.65 5.97 -8.81
CA ALA A 8 1.41 5.63 -9.49
C ALA A 8 0.88 6.88 -10.17
N ILE A 9 0.15 6.70 -11.26
CA ILE A 9 -0.51 7.82 -11.96
C ILE A 9 -2.00 7.64 -11.81
N VAL A 10 -2.66 8.69 -11.33
CA VAL A 10 -4.11 8.71 -11.14
C VAL A 10 -4.70 9.89 -11.88
N ARG A 11 -5.96 9.77 -12.30
CA ARG A 11 -6.70 10.88 -12.91
C ARG A 11 -7.77 11.33 -11.93
N TYR A 12 -7.85 12.64 -11.71
CA TYR A 12 -8.88 13.19 -10.83
C TYR A 12 -10.21 13.23 -11.58
N ILE A 13 -11.23 12.61 -10.99
CA ILE A 13 -12.57 12.56 -11.59
C ILE A 13 -13.62 13.29 -10.74
N GLY A 14 -13.19 13.93 -9.67
CA GLY A 14 -14.07 14.76 -8.83
C GLY A 14 -14.22 16.16 -9.36
N SER A 15 -14.90 16.98 -8.59
CA SER A 15 -15.08 18.40 -8.93
C SER A 15 -13.77 19.16 -8.72
N SER A 16 -13.40 19.98 -9.70
CA SER A 16 -12.17 20.77 -9.63
C SER A 16 -12.14 21.69 -8.41
N ASP A 17 -10.98 21.76 -7.76
CA ASP A 17 -10.73 22.67 -6.66
C ASP A 17 -9.32 23.24 -6.77
N GLU A 18 -8.79 23.83 -5.70
CA GLU A 18 -7.44 24.41 -5.71
C GLU A 18 -6.35 23.36 -5.88
N GLN A 19 -6.57 22.15 -5.36
CA GLN A 19 -5.57 21.11 -5.38
C GLN A 19 -5.62 20.25 -6.63
N PHE A 20 -6.82 19.97 -7.14
CA PHE A 20 -6.98 19.05 -8.25
C PHE A 20 -7.93 19.59 -9.29
N THR A 21 -7.60 19.32 -10.55
CA THR A 21 -8.42 19.73 -11.70
C THR A 21 -9.01 18.47 -12.33
N ASN A 22 -10.33 18.46 -12.50
CA ASN A 22 -11.03 17.35 -13.13
C ASN A 22 -10.39 17.00 -14.49
N GLY A 23 -10.11 15.72 -14.68
CA GLY A 23 -9.54 15.22 -15.92
C GLY A 23 -8.03 15.24 -16.01
N GLN A 24 -7.35 15.90 -15.09
CA GLN A 24 -5.89 15.94 -15.08
C GLN A 24 -5.32 14.74 -14.34
N THR A 25 -4.08 14.38 -14.65
CA THR A 25 -3.39 13.27 -13.99
C THR A 25 -2.40 13.79 -12.96
N TYR A 26 -2.17 12.98 -11.94
CA TYR A 26 -1.32 13.34 -10.80
C TYR A 26 -0.53 12.12 -10.35
N GLU A 27 0.59 12.37 -9.66
CA GLU A 27 1.38 11.31 -9.06
C GLU A 27 0.78 10.93 -7.70
N ALA A 28 0.60 9.64 -7.48
CA ALA A 28 0.13 9.09 -6.20
C ALA A 28 1.19 8.16 -5.64
N PHE A 29 1.37 8.17 -4.33
CA PHE A 29 2.50 7.51 -3.68
C PHE A 29 2.10 6.44 -2.68
N PHE A 30 0.88 6.49 -2.16
CA PHE A 30 0.51 5.63 -1.06
C PHE A 30 -1.01 5.62 -0.90
N VAL A 31 -1.54 4.49 -0.42
CA VAL A 31 -2.95 4.42 -0.03
C VAL A 31 -3.01 3.98 1.42
N GLU A 32 -3.77 4.69 2.23
CA GLU A 32 -3.95 4.33 3.62
C GLU A 32 -5.07 3.33 3.79
N TYR A 33 -4.83 2.35 4.65
CA TYR A 33 -5.84 1.43 5.12
C TYR A 33 -6.42 1.97 6.43
N TRP A 34 -7.72 1.95 6.49
CA TRP A 34 -8.43 2.31 7.71
C TRP A 34 -9.57 1.33 7.89
N GLU A 35 -9.62 0.70 9.04
CA GLU A 35 -10.63 -0.32 9.33
C GLU A 35 -10.70 -1.42 8.25
N GLY A 36 -9.54 -1.83 7.76
CA GLY A 36 -9.45 -2.91 6.79
C GLY A 36 -9.75 -2.51 5.35
N GLU A 37 -10.02 -1.25 5.10
CA GLU A 37 -10.34 -0.75 3.78
C GLU A 37 -9.35 0.30 3.29
N ARG A 38 -9.17 0.38 1.97
CA ARG A 38 -8.39 1.43 1.34
C ARG A 38 -9.24 2.68 1.29
N ASN A 39 -8.82 3.70 2.02
CA ASN A 39 -9.67 4.87 2.21
C ASN A 39 -9.18 6.14 1.58
N SER A 40 -7.87 6.38 1.55
CA SER A 40 -7.38 7.64 1.07
C SER A 40 -6.05 7.50 0.37
N LEU A 41 -5.85 8.37 -0.62
CA LEU A 41 -4.64 8.43 -1.42
C LEU A 41 -3.77 9.60 -0.98
N HIS A 42 -2.46 9.40 -1.05
CA HIS A 42 -1.48 10.46 -0.92
C HIS A 42 -1.10 10.89 -2.32
N VAL A 43 -1.49 12.10 -2.73
CA VAL A 43 -1.40 12.57 -4.10
C VAL A 43 -0.74 13.94 -4.15
N ARG A 44 0.12 14.14 -5.16
CA ARG A 44 0.74 15.44 -5.41
C ARG A 44 -0.22 16.27 -6.26
N GLY A 45 -0.72 17.38 -5.71
CA GLY A 45 -1.70 18.22 -6.35
C GLY A 45 -1.10 19.31 -7.24
N ASN A 46 -1.96 20.24 -7.64
CA ASN A 46 -1.60 21.36 -8.55
C ASN A 46 -0.48 22.24 -7.99
N ASN A 47 -0.41 22.38 -6.68
CA ASN A 47 0.61 23.22 -6.03
C ASN A 47 1.94 22.48 -5.84
N GLY A 48 2.07 21.24 -6.31
CA GLY A 48 3.28 20.45 -6.18
C GLY A 48 3.45 19.76 -4.84
N ARG A 49 2.52 19.92 -3.92
CA ARG A 49 2.59 19.32 -2.59
C ARG A 49 1.80 18.02 -2.54
N VAL A 50 2.27 17.07 -1.74
CA VAL A 50 1.56 15.82 -1.51
C VAL A 50 0.63 16.01 -0.31
N THR A 51 -0.64 15.69 -0.51
CA THR A 51 -1.63 15.74 0.57
C THR A 51 -2.20 14.35 0.80
N ASP A 52 -2.71 14.09 1.99
CA ASP A 52 -3.39 12.86 2.33
C ASP A 52 -4.91 13.10 2.39
N PHE A 53 -5.66 12.11 2.84
CA PHE A 53 -7.12 12.20 2.97
C PHE A 53 -7.86 12.47 1.66
N ASN A 54 -7.27 12.08 0.52
CA ASN A 54 -7.94 12.22 -0.76
C ASN A 54 -8.77 10.96 -1.02
N PRO A 55 -10.11 11.07 -1.12
CA PRO A 55 -10.96 9.89 -1.27
C PRO A 55 -10.63 9.10 -2.54
N LEU A 56 -10.54 7.78 -2.40
CA LEU A 56 -10.26 6.90 -3.54
C LEU A 56 -11.26 7.06 -4.67
N GLU A 57 -12.52 7.31 -4.33
CA GLU A 57 -13.59 7.44 -5.30
C GLU A 57 -13.45 8.65 -6.22
N ASP A 58 -12.62 9.62 -5.83
CA ASP A 58 -12.37 10.81 -6.66
C ASP A 58 -11.25 10.60 -7.68
N PHE A 59 -10.67 9.42 -7.73
CA PHE A 59 -9.52 9.14 -8.60
C PHE A 59 -9.70 7.84 -9.38
N GLU A 60 -9.23 7.86 -10.62
CA GLU A 60 -9.14 6.69 -11.48
C GLU A 60 -7.66 6.33 -11.58
N ILE A 61 -7.30 5.07 -11.35
CA ILE A 61 -5.92 4.63 -11.43
C ILE A 61 -5.55 4.39 -12.88
N ILE A 62 -4.55 5.11 -13.37
CA ILE A 62 -4.07 4.96 -14.74
C ILE A 62 -2.93 3.95 -14.81
N SER A 63 -1.98 4.03 -13.88
CA SER A 63 -0.89 3.06 -13.82
C SER A 63 -0.33 2.98 -12.40
N ASP A 64 0.14 1.81 -12.03
CA ASP A 64 0.76 1.56 -10.73
C ASP A 64 1.68 0.35 -10.86
N GLU A 65 2.75 0.50 -11.65
CA GLU A 65 3.65 -0.61 -11.97
C GLU A 65 4.31 -1.22 -10.72
N ASP A 66 4.58 -0.42 -9.72
CA ASP A 66 5.29 -0.88 -8.52
C ASP A 66 4.35 -1.22 -7.37
N ASN A 67 3.05 -1.26 -7.63
CA ASN A 67 2.03 -1.58 -6.62
C ASN A 67 2.10 -0.68 -5.39
N LEU A 68 2.36 0.61 -5.60
CA LEU A 68 2.45 1.58 -4.49
C LEU A 68 1.12 1.74 -3.78
N LEU A 69 0.02 1.58 -4.51
CA LEU A 69 -1.32 1.73 -3.95
C LEU A 69 -1.87 0.41 -3.39
N ASN A 70 -1.06 -0.65 -3.46
CA ASN A 70 -1.34 -1.95 -2.84
C ASN A 70 -2.67 -2.58 -3.28
N PHE A 71 -3.07 -2.38 -4.52
CA PHE A 71 -4.29 -3.01 -5.03
C PHE A 71 -4.06 -4.46 -5.43
N ASN A 72 -2.83 -4.84 -5.73
CA ASN A 72 -2.49 -6.23 -5.96
C ASN A 72 -2.14 -6.85 -4.61
N GLU A 73 -2.80 -7.93 -4.27
CA GLU A 73 -2.67 -8.57 -2.97
C GLU A 73 -2.33 -10.03 -3.14
N ALA A 74 -1.52 -10.56 -2.23
CA ALA A 74 -1.32 -12.00 -2.09
C ALA A 74 -2.22 -12.51 -0.98
N THR A 75 -2.46 -13.81 -0.94
CA THR A 75 -3.13 -14.47 0.17
C THR A 75 -2.12 -15.36 0.88
N VAL A 76 -2.02 -15.22 2.18
CA VAL A 76 -1.14 -16.02 3.02
C VAL A 76 -1.94 -16.68 4.14
N ARG A 77 -1.45 -17.82 4.65
CA ARG A 77 -2.08 -18.52 5.77
C ARG A 77 -1.12 -18.52 6.93
N CYS A 78 -1.62 -18.20 8.11
CA CYS A 78 -0.83 -18.24 9.33
C CYS A 78 -0.53 -19.69 9.72
N ILE A 79 0.76 -20.02 9.89
CA ILE A 79 1.20 -21.36 10.25
C ILE A 79 1.90 -21.41 11.60
N THR A 80 1.74 -20.37 12.41
CA THR A 80 2.34 -20.31 13.74
C THR A 80 1.26 -20.16 14.82
N HIS A 81 1.52 -20.72 15.99
CA HIS A 81 0.67 -20.54 17.16
C HIS A 81 1.18 -19.42 18.08
N GLU A 82 2.20 -18.69 17.64
CA GLU A 82 2.87 -17.66 18.45
C GLU A 82 1.93 -16.58 18.96
N PHE A 83 0.87 -16.29 18.18
CA PHE A 83 -0.05 -15.19 18.51
C PHE A 83 -1.38 -15.67 19.09
N ASP A 84 -1.52 -16.95 19.40
CA ASP A 84 -2.81 -17.53 19.81
C ASP A 84 -3.46 -16.87 21.03
N ASP A 85 -2.63 -16.38 21.94
CA ASP A 85 -3.12 -15.79 23.19
C ASP A 85 -3.33 -14.27 23.09
N LEU A 86 -3.12 -13.69 21.91
CA LEU A 86 -3.26 -12.25 21.72
C LEU A 86 -4.65 -11.91 21.21
N LEU A 87 -5.17 -10.75 21.63
CA LEU A 87 -6.46 -10.25 21.16
C LEU A 87 -6.37 -9.69 19.74
N SER A 88 -5.18 -9.40 19.28
CA SER A 88 -4.93 -8.91 17.93
C SER A 88 -3.76 -9.67 17.35
N GLY A 89 -3.52 -9.50 16.07
CA GLY A 89 -2.46 -10.19 15.37
C GLY A 89 -3.03 -11.16 14.36
N VAL A 90 -2.45 -12.35 14.27
CA VAL A 90 -2.89 -13.37 13.32
C VAL A 90 -3.18 -14.68 14.03
N THR A 91 -4.12 -15.45 13.48
CA THR A 91 -4.63 -16.68 14.06
C THR A 91 -4.18 -17.86 13.23
N TYR A 92 -3.65 -18.90 13.88
CA TYR A 92 -3.21 -20.11 13.21
C TYR A 92 -4.31 -20.68 12.31
N GLY A 93 -3.93 -21.01 11.09
CA GLY A 93 -4.83 -21.63 10.11
C GLY A 93 -5.70 -20.66 9.32
N GLU A 94 -5.78 -19.40 9.73
CA GLU A 94 -6.58 -18.42 9.02
C GLU A 94 -5.78 -17.79 7.87
N GLU A 95 -6.51 -17.31 6.86
CA GLU A 95 -5.93 -16.65 5.70
C GLU A 95 -6.03 -15.14 5.82
N TYR A 96 -5.02 -14.45 5.31
CA TYR A 96 -4.90 -12.99 5.38
C TYR A 96 -4.42 -12.43 4.05
N LYS A 97 -4.74 -11.17 3.80
CA LYS A 97 -4.21 -10.44 2.65
C LYS A 97 -2.83 -9.90 3.00
N ALA A 98 -1.86 -10.13 2.11
CA ALA A 98 -0.53 -9.57 2.23
C ALA A 98 -0.31 -8.62 1.06
N ILE A 99 0.15 -7.41 1.33
CA ILE A 99 0.22 -6.35 0.33
C ILE A 99 1.64 -5.97 -0.04
N GLY A 100 2.64 -6.58 0.58
CA GLY A 100 4.03 -6.33 0.26
C GLY A 100 4.96 -7.04 1.21
N ARG A 101 6.25 -6.82 1.01
CA ARG A 101 7.26 -7.32 1.92
C ARG A 101 8.38 -6.29 2.05
N ASP A 102 9.08 -6.28 3.19
CA ASP A 102 10.19 -5.36 3.40
C ASP A 102 11.54 -6.00 3.05
N LYS A 103 12.62 -5.25 3.29
CA LYS A 103 13.99 -5.69 2.99
C LYS A 103 14.43 -6.90 3.83
N ASP A 104 13.82 -7.08 4.99
CA ASP A 104 14.16 -8.15 5.93
C ASP A 104 13.33 -9.40 5.70
N GLY A 105 12.46 -9.40 4.69
CA GLY A 105 11.62 -10.55 4.37
C GLY A 105 10.36 -10.63 5.21
N MET A 106 9.98 -9.55 5.89
CA MET A 106 8.72 -9.51 6.62
C MET A 106 7.59 -9.17 5.65
N TYR A 107 6.43 -9.77 5.86
CA TYR A 107 5.25 -9.47 5.05
C TYR A 107 4.42 -8.38 5.71
N LEU A 108 3.90 -7.48 4.91
CA LEU A 108 2.92 -6.50 5.38
C LEU A 108 1.55 -7.12 5.22
N VAL A 109 0.92 -7.45 6.35
CA VAL A 109 -0.29 -8.27 6.41
C VAL A 109 -1.43 -7.49 7.06
N LEU A 110 -2.62 -7.59 6.46
CA LEU A 110 -3.84 -7.06 7.06
C LEU A 110 -4.33 -8.09 8.07
N ASP A 111 -4.18 -7.81 9.34
CA ASP A 111 -4.39 -8.78 10.41
C ASP A 111 -5.79 -8.74 11.03
N ASP A 112 -5.99 -9.47 12.12
CA ASP A 112 -7.29 -9.56 12.80
C ASP A 112 -7.77 -8.23 13.38
N SER A 113 -6.86 -7.26 13.55
CA SER A 113 -7.23 -5.93 14.04
C SER A 113 -7.67 -4.99 12.91
N ASN A 114 -7.72 -5.51 11.68
CA ASN A 114 -8.03 -4.74 10.47
C ASN A 114 -7.01 -3.63 10.19
N CYS A 115 -5.77 -3.83 10.62
CA CYS A 115 -4.66 -2.94 10.36
C CYS A 115 -3.54 -3.70 9.67
N CYS A 116 -2.70 -2.98 8.94
CA CYS A 116 -1.55 -3.59 8.27
C CYS A 116 -0.33 -3.48 9.17
N TYR A 117 0.27 -4.63 9.48
CA TYR A 117 1.51 -4.71 10.25
C TYR A 117 2.48 -5.67 9.60
N PHE A 118 3.76 -5.50 9.89
CA PHE A 118 4.80 -6.40 9.41
C PHE A 118 4.90 -7.63 10.31
N TYR A 119 4.92 -8.80 9.68
CA TYR A 119 5.07 -10.10 10.35
C TYR A 119 6.16 -10.90 9.66
N PRO A 120 6.92 -11.73 10.40
CA PRO A 120 7.92 -12.57 9.78
C PRO A 120 7.32 -13.48 8.70
N ALA A 121 7.99 -13.56 7.56
CA ALA A 121 7.51 -14.41 6.47
C ALA A 121 7.42 -15.88 6.88
N SER A 122 8.29 -16.29 7.84
CA SER A 122 8.30 -17.66 8.34
C SER A 122 7.02 -18.04 9.10
N ASP A 123 6.21 -17.06 9.48
CA ASP A 123 4.95 -17.34 10.19
C ASP A 123 3.81 -17.67 9.24
N PHE A 124 4.06 -17.63 7.93
CA PHE A 124 3.02 -17.82 6.91
C PHE A 124 3.46 -18.75 5.80
N GLU A 125 2.46 -19.37 5.16
CA GLU A 125 2.66 -20.00 3.87
C GLU A 125 1.87 -19.20 2.83
N ILE A 126 2.40 -19.14 1.61
CA ILE A 126 1.74 -18.42 0.53
C ILE A 126 0.66 -19.31 -0.05
N VAL A 127 -0.59 -18.84 -0.04
CA VAL A 127 -1.71 -19.54 -0.64
C VAL A 127 -1.86 -19.12 -2.11
N ALA A 128 -1.76 -17.83 -2.39
CA ALA A 128 -1.85 -17.30 -3.75
C ALA A 128 -1.09 -15.98 -3.84
N ASP A 129 -0.31 -15.82 -4.89
CA ASP A 129 0.41 -14.58 -5.17
C ASP A 129 0.59 -14.43 -6.68
N GLU A 130 -0.54 -14.25 -7.39
CA GLU A 130 -0.52 -14.20 -8.85
C GLU A 130 0.26 -13.02 -9.43
N HIS A 131 0.43 -11.95 -8.67
CA HIS A 131 1.20 -10.78 -9.11
C HIS A 131 2.63 -10.80 -8.60
N ASN A 132 3.01 -11.85 -7.88
CA ASN A 132 4.38 -12.05 -7.41
C ASN A 132 4.88 -10.93 -6.50
N ILE A 133 3.98 -10.36 -5.70
CA ILE A 133 4.31 -9.20 -4.87
C ILE A 133 5.19 -9.54 -3.67
N LEU A 134 5.14 -10.78 -3.19
CA LEU A 134 5.89 -11.19 -2.00
C LEU A 134 7.32 -11.63 -2.31
N SER A 135 7.65 -11.82 -3.59
CA SER A 135 9.00 -12.23 -3.98
C SER A 135 9.85 -11.08 -4.50
N ARG A 136 9.25 -9.91 -4.73
CA ARG A 136 9.97 -8.74 -5.19
C ARG A 136 10.08 -7.70 -4.09
N ARG A 137 11.06 -6.80 -4.22
CA ARG A 137 11.24 -5.74 -3.24
C ARG A 137 10.05 -4.79 -3.24
N SER A 138 9.65 -4.40 -2.05
CA SER A 138 8.64 -3.37 -1.88
C SER A 138 9.25 -1.99 -1.98
N VAL A 139 8.44 -1.03 -2.41
CA VAL A 139 8.84 0.36 -2.54
C VAL A 139 7.94 1.20 -1.65
N TYR A 140 8.54 2.12 -0.95
CA TYR A 140 7.80 3.09 -0.17
C TYR A 140 8.28 4.48 -0.51
N TYR A 141 7.34 5.40 -0.54
CA TYR A 141 7.65 6.82 -0.58
C TYR A 141 7.26 7.44 0.75
N SER A 142 8.10 8.33 1.24
CA SER A 142 7.72 9.18 2.37
C SER A 142 7.94 10.63 1.98
N TYR A 143 7.25 11.52 2.64
CA TYR A 143 7.35 12.95 2.36
C TYR A 143 7.24 13.73 3.66
N ASN A 144 7.84 14.90 3.66
CA ASN A 144 7.88 15.76 4.83
C ASN A 144 7.12 17.04 4.50
N GLY A 145 5.96 17.20 5.08
CA GLY A 145 5.15 18.38 4.85
C GLY A 145 4.64 18.56 3.43
N GLY A 146 4.69 17.51 2.61
CA GLY A 146 4.21 17.53 1.25
C GLY A 146 5.17 18.12 0.22
N ASP A 147 6.30 18.66 0.66
CA ASP A 147 7.26 19.32 -0.24
C ASP A 147 8.30 18.38 -0.82
N GLU A 148 8.71 17.38 -0.05
CA GLU A 148 9.78 16.48 -0.42
C GLU A 148 9.31 15.04 -0.33
N VAL A 149 9.59 14.26 -1.37
CA VAL A 149 9.22 12.84 -1.40
C VAL A 149 10.50 12.03 -1.44
N LYS A 150 10.67 11.13 -0.47
CA LYS A 150 11.81 10.23 -0.40
C LYS A 150 11.37 8.83 -0.74
N LYS A 151 12.20 8.14 -1.49
CA LYS A 151 11.95 6.79 -1.95
C LYS A 151 12.78 5.80 -1.14
N TYR A 152 12.12 4.76 -0.66
CA TYR A 152 12.78 3.67 0.07
C TYR A 152 12.57 2.36 -0.68
N ILE A 153 13.62 1.56 -0.74
CA ILE A 153 13.61 0.27 -1.41
C ILE A 153 13.78 -0.81 -0.34
N TYR A 154 12.87 -1.74 -0.29
CA TYR A 154 12.93 -2.84 0.66
C TYR A 154 13.04 -4.18 -0.04
#